data_f2aa90542277ec2768c36ad9713b21c4
#
_entry.id   f2aa90542277ec2768c36ad9713b21c4
#
_cell.length_a   1.000
_cell.length_b   1.000
_cell.length_c   1.000
_cell.angle_alpha   90.00
_cell.angle_beta   90.00
_cell.angle_gamma   90.00
#
_symmetry.space_group_name_H-M   'P 1'
#
loop_
_entity.id
_entity.type
_entity.pdbx_description
1 polymer ?
#
loop_
_entity_poly.entity_id
_entity_poly.type
_entity_poly.pdbx_seq_one_letter_code
_entity_poly.pdbx_strand_id
1 'polypeptide(L)'
;MNVKDTDFKVKDITLANWGRKEIELAEKEMPGLMSIREEYKGSQPLKGARIAGCLHMTIQTAVLIETLIELGAQVRWSSCNIFSTQDHAAAAIAAAGIPVFAWKGMTEPEYDWCIEQTLHFNGEPLNMILDDGGDLTNIVLDKYPQIVKGLKGITEETTTGVHRLYERMTKGTLAVPAINVNDSVTKSKFDNKYGCKESCVDAIRRATDVMIAGKVAVVAGYGDVGKGSAASLKGNGARVIITEIDPICALQAAM
;
A
#
# COMPACT_ATOMS: atom_id res chain seq x y z
N MET A 1 20.20 25.98 -12.75
CA MET A 1 20.18 25.37 -11.41
C MET A 1 20.86 24.03 -11.52
N ASN A 2 21.97 23.85 -10.79
CA ASN A 2 22.60 22.53 -10.74
C ASN A 2 21.61 21.56 -10.11
N VAL A 3 21.25 20.50 -10.83
CA VAL A 3 20.51 19.35 -10.32
C VAL A 3 21.44 18.70 -9.28
N LYS A 4 21.32 19.13 -8.01
CA LYS A 4 21.83 18.35 -6.90
C LYS A 4 21.10 17.02 -6.96
N ASP A 5 21.78 15.91 -6.68
CA ASP A 5 21.22 14.58 -6.58
C ASP A 5 19.87 14.65 -5.87
N THR A 6 18.79 14.57 -6.65
CA THR A 6 17.43 14.62 -6.11
C THR A 6 17.15 13.24 -5.54
N ASP A 7 16.90 13.18 -4.23
CA ASP A 7 16.64 11.93 -3.51
C ASP A 7 15.22 11.41 -3.80
N PHE A 8 14.86 11.36 -5.08
CA PHE A 8 13.60 10.79 -5.58
C PHE A 8 13.71 10.38 -7.05
N LYS A 9 12.82 9.50 -7.49
CA LYS A 9 12.58 9.20 -8.91
C LYS A 9 11.10 8.99 -9.16
N VAL A 10 10.50 9.87 -9.95
CA VAL A 10 9.08 9.87 -10.33
C VAL A 10 8.94 10.02 -11.85
N LYS A 11 7.75 9.76 -12.39
CA LYS A 11 7.48 9.84 -13.83
C LYS A 11 7.67 11.25 -14.39
N ASP A 12 7.01 12.22 -13.75
CA ASP A 12 6.98 13.62 -14.18
C ASP A 12 6.72 14.53 -12.98
N ILE A 13 7.73 15.26 -12.54
CA ILE A 13 7.63 16.18 -11.41
C ILE A 13 6.69 17.37 -11.67
N THR A 14 6.40 17.69 -12.91
CA THR A 14 5.49 18.80 -13.27
C THR A 14 4.04 18.56 -12.85
N LEU A 15 3.69 17.31 -12.56
CA LEU A 15 2.37 16.91 -12.05
C LEU A 15 2.14 17.26 -10.58
N ALA A 16 3.15 17.78 -9.86
CA ALA A 16 3.11 18.00 -8.42
C ALA A 16 1.96 18.90 -7.97
N ASN A 17 1.68 19.98 -8.70
CA ASN A 17 0.58 20.90 -8.35
C ASN A 17 -0.80 20.24 -8.47
N TRP A 18 -0.99 19.38 -9.44
CA TRP A 18 -2.22 18.59 -9.55
C TRP A 18 -2.28 17.58 -8.41
N GLY A 19 -1.20 16.83 -8.18
CA GLY A 19 -1.11 15.86 -7.09
C GLY A 19 -1.43 16.48 -5.73
N ARG A 20 -0.95 17.68 -5.44
CA ARG A 20 -1.26 18.38 -4.19
C ARG A 20 -2.76 18.61 -3.99
N LYS A 21 -3.48 19.04 -5.01
CA LYS A 21 -4.94 19.24 -4.95
C LYS A 21 -5.69 17.93 -4.70
N GLU A 22 -5.25 16.85 -5.33
CA GLU A 22 -5.85 15.52 -5.14
C GLU A 22 -5.56 14.97 -3.73
N ILE A 23 -4.37 15.23 -3.17
CA ILE A 23 -4.03 14.85 -1.78
C ILE A 23 -4.90 15.65 -0.79
N GLU A 24 -5.15 16.94 -1.01
CA GLU A 24 -6.05 17.75 -0.19
C GLU A 24 -7.50 17.23 -0.21
N LEU A 25 -7.95 16.64 -1.32
CA LEU A 25 -9.23 15.94 -1.39
C LEU A 25 -9.19 14.64 -0.58
N ALA A 26 -8.11 13.86 -0.72
CA ALA A 26 -7.94 12.62 0.03
C ALA A 26 -7.91 12.84 1.55
N GLU A 27 -7.31 13.92 2.04
CA GLU A 27 -7.34 14.29 3.47
C GLU A 27 -8.77 14.42 4.00
N LYS A 28 -9.69 14.98 3.20
CA LYS A 28 -11.11 15.11 3.59
C LYS A 28 -11.84 13.77 3.64
N GLU A 29 -11.41 12.80 2.83
CA GLU A 29 -11.94 11.44 2.80
C GLU A 29 -11.36 10.54 3.90
N MET A 30 -10.31 10.99 4.61
CA MET A 30 -9.56 10.22 5.61
C MET A 30 -9.61 10.87 7.02
N PRO A 31 -10.81 11.17 7.57
CA PRO A 31 -10.94 11.91 8.82
C PRO A 31 -10.31 11.20 10.02
N GLY A 32 -10.30 9.87 10.05
CA GLY A 32 -9.67 9.09 11.11
C GLY A 32 -8.15 9.29 11.16
N LEU A 33 -7.48 9.22 10.00
CA LEU A 33 -6.04 9.45 9.92
C LEU A 33 -5.69 10.92 10.22
N MET A 34 -6.49 11.86 9.73
CA MET A 34 -6.30 13.29 10.01
C MET A 34 -6.48 13.61 11.50
N SER A 35 -7.42 12.94 12.19
CA SER A 35 -7.58 13.06 13.65
C SER A 35 -6.36 12.56 14.41
N ILE A 36 -5.77 11.42 14.00
CA ILE A 36 -4.53 10.89 14.58
C ILE A 36 -3.37 11.87 14.35
N ARG A 37 -3.24 12.43 13.13
CA ARG A 37 -2.23 13.46 12.83
C ARG A 37 -2.34 14.63 13.78
N GLU A 38 -3.54 15.17 13.98
CA GLU A 38 -3.79 16.31 14.87
C GLU A 38 -3.50 15.98 16.34
N GLU A 39 -3.92 14.80 16.81
CA GLU A 39 -3.73 14.38 18.20
C GLU A 39 -2.25 14.22 18.56
N TYR A 40 -1.45 13.63 17.66
CA TYR A 40 -0.07 13.21 17.99
C TYR A 40 1.03 14.12 17.42
N LYS A 41 0.74 15.06 16.51
CA LYS A 41 1.78 15.93 15.92
C LYS A 41 2.63 16.67 16.93
N GLY A 42 2.05 17.07 18.08
CA GLY A 42 2.77 17.77 19.13
C GLY A 42 3.71 16.88 19.95
N SER A 43 3.36 15.60 20.14
CA SER A 43 4.14 14.63 20.90
C SER A 43 5.22 13.91 20.07
N GLN A 44 5.05 13.90 18.76
CA GLN A 44 5.93 13.25 17.79
C GLN A 44 6.36 11.82 18.19
N PRO A 45 5.42 10.88 18.36
CA PRO A 45 5.71 9.55 18.89
C PRO A 45 6.64 8.71 17.99
N LEU A 46 6.78 9.09 16.72
CA LEU A 46 7.65 8.41 15.76
C LEU A 46 9.04 9.05 15.62
N LYS A 47 9.41 9.95 16.53
CA LYS A 47 10.74 10.57 16.52
C LYS A 47 11.84 9.50 16.59
N GLY A 48 12.75 9.54 15.60
CA GLY A 48 13.82 8.54 15.44
C GLY A 48 13.42 7.28 14.69
N ALA A 49 12.16 7.16 14.24
CA ALA A 49 11.78 6.14 13.30
C ALA A 49 12.29 6.49 11.88
N ARG A 50 12.93 5.53 11.23
CA ARG A 50 13.33 5.55 9.82
C ARG A 50 12.52 4.47 9.11
N ILE A 51 11.41 4.91 8.53
CA ILE A 51 10.40 4.02 7.95
C ILE A 51 10.64 3.89 6.45
N ALA A 52 11.01 2.69 6.01
CA ALA A 52 10.91 2.32 4.60
C ALA A 52 9.49 1.83 4.33
N GLY A 53 8.81 2.45 3.37
CA GLY A 53 7.47 2.07 2.94
C GLY A 53 7.49 1.44 1.54
N CYS A 54 6.78 0.33 1.38
CA CYS A 54 6.50 -0.29 0.10
C CYS A 54 5.00 -0.58 0.02
N LEU A 55 4.24 0.41 -0.43
CA LEU A 55 2.79 0.36 -0.53
C LEU A 55 2.36 1.27 -1.68
N HIS A 56 1.24 0.97 -2.32
CA HIS A 56 0.73 1.66 -3.50
C HIS A 56 0.86 3.19 -3.38
N MET A 57 1.64 3.82 -4.26
CA MET A 57 1.88 5.27 -4.21
C MET A 57 0.68 6.04 -4.77
N THR A 58 -0.38 6.11 -4.01
CA THR A 58 -1.63 6.80 -4.31
C THR A 58 -1.76 8.11 -3.53
N ILE A 59 -2.80 8.89 -3.82
CA ILE A 59 -3.10 10.11 -3.05
C ILE A 59 -3.39 9.81 -1.59
N GLN A 60 -4.04 8.67 -1.27
CA GLN A 60 -4.29 8.25 0.10
C GLN A 60 -2.99 7.87 0.82
N THR A 61 -2.10 7.19 0.15
CA THR A 61 -0.78 6.87 0.68
C THR A 61 0.06 8.13 0.91
N ALA A 62 -0.09 9.15 0.06
CA ALA A 62 0.55 10.45 0.30
C ALA A 62 0.09 11.08 1.63
N VAL A 63 -1.20 11.02 1.96
CA VAL A 63 -1.72 11.46 3.27
C VAL A 63 -1.09 10.67 4.42
N LEU A 64 -0.90 9.36 4.26
CA LEU A 64 -0.23 8.52 5.25
C LEU A 64 1.24 8.93 5.42
N ILE A 65 1.99 9.11 4.33
CA ILE A 65 3.39 9.53 4.35
C ILE A 65 3.56 10.84 5.11
N GLU A 66 2.76 11.84 4.77
CA GLU A 66 2.79 13.15 5.43
C GLU A 66 2.40 13.04 6.91
N THR A 67 1.44 12.17 7.25
CA THR A 67 1.09 11.90 8.65
C THR A 67 2.26 11.30 9.42
N LEU A 68 2.95 10.30 8.87
CA LEU A 68 4.11 9.69 9.52
C LEU A 68 5.22 10.72 9.79
N ILE A 69 5.44 11.66 8.85
CA ILE A 69 6.42 12.73 8.98
C ILE A 69 5.99 13.74 10.06
N GLU A 70 4.74 14.17 10.08
CA GLU A 70 4.21 15.05 11.12
C GLU A 70 4.32 14.42 12.52
N LEU A 71 4.23 13.10 12.60
CA LEU A 71 4.44 12.35 13.84
C LEU A 71 5.92 12.14 14.20
N GLY A 72 6.85 12.68 13.41
CA GLY A 72 8.29 12.72 13.69
C GLY A 72 9.14 11.66 12.99
N ALA A 73 8.58 10.83 12.11
CA ALA A 73 9.33 9.85 11.34
C ALA A 73 10.14 10.47 10.20
N GLN A 74 11.24 9.84 9.85
CA GLN A 74 11.85 9.95 8.53
C GLN A 74 11.24 8.84 7.64
N VAL A 75 10.89 9.19 6.41
CA VAL A 75 10.20 8.26 5.51
C VAL A 75 10.90 8.22 4.16
N ARG A 76 11.02 7.02 3.59
CA ARG A 76 11.41 6.77 2.19
C ARG A 76 10.40 5.79 1.61
N TRP A 77 9.96 6.02 0.39
CA TRP A 77 8.80 5.30 -0.13
C TRP A 77 9.01 4.74 -1.53
N SER A 78 8.52 3.50 -1.76
CA SER A 78 8.34 2.88 -3.07
C SER A 78 6.92 2.35 -3.20
N SER A 79 6.51 2.00 -4.42
CA SER A 79 5.25 1.30 -4.64
C SER A 79 5.43 -0.22 -4.51
N CYS A 80 4.40 -0.91 -4.07
CA CYS A 80 4.36 -2.39 -4.01
C CYS A 80 3.83 -3.03 -5.30
N ASN A 81 3.61 -2.25 -6.36
CA ASN A 81 3.11 -2.75 -7.63
C ASN A 81 3.54 -1.84 -8.78
N ILE A 82 3.92 -2.45 -9.92
CA ILE A 82 4.44 -1.75 -11.09
C ILE A 82 3.41 -0.87 -11.82
N PHE A 83 2.10 -1.04 -11.57
CA PHE A 83 1.03 -0.31 -12.26
C PHE A 83 0.19 0.59 -11.37
N SER A 84 0.28 0.48 -10.05
CA SER A 84 -0.66 1.13 -9.13
C SER A 84 -0.33 2.57 -8.77
N THR A 85 0.89 3.04 -9.06
CA THR A 85 1.29 4.42 -8.77
C THR A 85 0.38 5.43 -9.48
N GLN A 86 -0.08 6.43 -8.73
CA GLN A 86 -0.62 7.66 -9.28
C GLN A 86 0.51 8.67 -9.43
N ASP A 87 0.96 8.90 -10.67
CA ASP A 87 2.19 9.67 -10.94
C ASP A 87 2.14 11.09 -10.39
N HIS A 88 0.96 11.71 -10.35
CA HIS A 88 0.77 13.02 -9.75
C HIS A 88 0.90 13.01 -8.20
N ALA A 89 0.51 11.91 -7.54
CA ALA A 89 0.72 11.75 -6.10
C ALA A 89 2.21 11.62 -5.77
N ALA A 90 2.94 10.77 -6.51
CA ALA A 90 4.38 10.62 -6.38
C ALA A 90 5.11 11.95 -6.63
N ALA A 91 4.70 12.70 -7.65
CA ALA A 91 5.26 14.02 -7.96
C ALA A 91 5.06 15.04 -6.82
N ALA A 92 3.87 15.05 -6.19
CA ALA A 92 3.57 15.96 -5.08
C ALA A 92 4.43 15.65 -3.85
N ILE A 93 4.62 14.37 -3.51
CA ILE A 93 5.48 13.94 -2.41
C ILE A 93 6.96 14.28 -2.70
N ALA A 94 7.43 14.04 -3.92
CA ALA A 94 8.78 14.42 -4.34
C ALA A 94 9.01 15.94 -4.26
N ALA A 95 8.05 16.73 -4.72
CA ALA A 95 8.12 18.20 -4.67
C ALA A 95 8.09 18.76 -3.24
N ALA A 96 7.50 18.04 -2.29
CA ALA A 96 7.56 18.34 -0.86
C ALA A 96 8.91 17.99 -0.22
N GLY A 97 9.87 17.46 -0.99
CA GLY A 97 11.20 17.07 -0.52
C GLY A 97 11.25 15.72 0.19
N ILE A 98 10.23 14.89 0.01
CA ILE A 98 10.15 13.56 0.62
C ILE A 98 10.68 12.52 -0.36
N PRO A 99 11.65 11.68 0.04
CA PRO A 99 12.20 10.63 -0.82
C PRO A 99 11.13 9.63 -1.27
N VAL A 100 10.86 9.58 -2.58
CA VAL A 100 9.91 8.68 -3.20
C VAL A 100 10.44 8.15 -4.53
N PHE A 101 10.31 6.84 -4.72
CA PHE A 101 10.79 6.11 -5.89
C PHE A 101 9.64 5.28 -6.45
N ALA A 102 8.81 5.87 -7.31
CA ALA A 102 7.62 5.22 -7.85
C ALA A 102 7.11 5.92 -9.12
N TRP A 103 6.72 5.13 -10.11
CA TRP A 103 5.97 5.60 -11.28
C TRP A 103 5.13 4.47 -11.87
N LYS A 104 4.08 4.82 -12.58
CA LYS A 104 3.23 3.84 -13.25
C LYS A 104 3.93 3.26 -14.49
N GLY A 105 3.98 1.93 -14.57
CA GLY A 105 4.59 1.20 -15.68
C GLY A 105 6.09 0.98 -15.50
N MET A 106 6.56 0.79 -14.26
CA MET A 106 7.91 0.29 -13.98
C MET A 106 8.10 -1.10 -14.58
N THR A 107 9.30 -1.38 -15.03
CA THR A 107 9.77 -2.75 -15.27
C THR A 107 10.12 -3.43 -13.95
N GLU A 108 10.17 -4.76 -13.91
CA GLU A 108 10.57 -5.50 -12.70
C GLU A 108 11.94 -5.07 -12.13
N PRO A 109 12.99 -4.88 -12.95
CA PRO A 109 14.26 -4.37 -12.43
C PRO A 109 14.19 -2.95 -11.86
N GLU A 110 13.35 -2.08 -12.43
CA GLU A 110 13.12 -0.74 -11.89
C GLU A 110 12.35 -0.79 -10.57
N TYR A 111 11.40 -1.70 -10.45
CA TYR A 111 10.66 -1.96 -9.22
C TYR A 111 11.58 -2.39 -8.08
N ASP A 112 12.43 -3.40 -8.31
CA ASP A 112 13.42 -3.86 -7.34
C ASP A 112 14.37 -2.73 -6.94
N TRP A 113 14.86 -1.98 -7.91
CA TRP A 113 15.72 -0.81 -7.66
C TRP A 113 15.01 0.23 -6.79
N CYS A 114 13.73 0.53 -7.04
CA CYS A 114 12.95 1.48 -6.24
C CYS A 114 12.85 1.05 -4.77
N ILE A 115 12.61 -0.24 -4.51
CA ILE A 115 12.58 -0.78 -3.15
C ILE A 115 13.95 -0.59 -2.48
N GLU A 116 15.03 -0.91 -3.17
CA GLU A 116 16.40 -0.77 -2.61
C GLU A 116 16.75 0.69 -2.27
N GLN A 117 16.20 1.69 -3.00
CA GLN A 117 16.40 3.11 -2.66
C GLN A 117 15.78 3.50 -1.31
N THR A 118 14.85 2.72 -0.77
CA THR A 118 14.22 3.03 0.52
C THR A 118 15.03 2.59 1.74
N LEU A 119 16.10 1.80 1.56
CA LEU A 119 16.78 1.11 2.65
C LEU A 119 17.68 1.98 3.51
N HIS A 120 18.15 3.14 3.03
CA HIS A 120 19.15 3.97 3.70
C HIS A 120 18.71 5.43 3.83
N PHE A 121 18.92 6.00 5.01
CA PHE A 121 18.56 7.35 5.41
C PHE A 121 19.85 8.14 5.76
N ASN A 122 20.41 8.88 4.81
CA ASN A 122 21.66 9.65 5.01
C ASN A 122 22.81 8.80 5.61
N GLY A 123 22.98 7.57 5.11
CA GLY A 123 24.00 6.63 5.58
C GLY A 123 23.57 5.69 6.73
N GLU A 124 22.47 5.98 7.40
CA GLU A 124 21.87 5.10 8.40
C GLU A 124 20.84 4.16 7.75
N PRO A 125 20.75 2.89 8.16
CA PRO A 125 19.75 1.98 7.63
C PRO A 125 18.34 2.30 8.18
N LEU A 126 17.31 1.81 7.48
CA LEU A 126 15.95 1.80 8.03
C LEU A 126 15.91 1.06 9.38
N ASN A 127 14.92 1.38 10.21
CA ASN A 127 14.67 0.65 11.45
C ASN A 127 13.20 0.23 11.64
N MET A 128 12.35 0.55 10.69
CA MET A 128 10.95 0.08 10.63
C MET A 128 10.53 -0.14 9.17
N ILE A 129 9.70 -1.13 8.94
CA ILE A 129 9.12 -1.45 7.63
C ILE A 129 7.61 -1.27 7.69
N LEU A 130 7.05 -0.61 6.66
CA LEU A 130 5.64 -0.64 6.33
C LEU A 130 5.52 -1.27 4.94
N ASP A 131 4.94 -2.45 4.86
CA ASP A 131 4.93 -3.27 3.63
C ASP A 131 3.50 -3.65 3.22
N ASP A 132 3.35 -3.91 1.94
CA ASP A 132 2.12 -4.41 1.32
C ASP A 132 2.47 -5.50 0.30
N GLY A 133 2.32 -6.75 0.72
CA GLY A 133 2.66 -7.93 -0.05
C GLY A 133 3.98 -8.60 0.32
N GLY A 134 4.83 -7.95 1.13
CA GLY A 134 6.01 -8.54 1.73
C GLY A 134 7.27 -8.49 0.87
N ASP A 135 7.31 -7.74 -0.23
CA ASP A 135 8.50 -7.70 -1.10
C ASP A 135 9.67 -6.96 -0.44
N LEU A 136 9.44 -5.77 0.12
CA LEU A 136 10.44 -5.04 0.88
C LEU A 136 10.95 -5.86 2.08
N THR A 137 10.03 -6.47 2.81
CA THR A 137 10.35 -7.36 3.95
C THR A 137 11.26 -8.49 3.54
N ASN A 138 10.91 -9.20 2.46
CA ASN A 138 11.70 -10.32 1.96
C ASN A 138 13.09 -9.88 1.47
N ILE A 139 13.17 -8.77 0.74
CA ILE A 139 14.45 -8.21 0.30
C ILE A 139 15.35 -7.90 1.51
N VAL A 140 14.83 -7.25 2.55
CA VAL A 140 15.60 -6.89 3.74
C VAL A 140 16.04 -8.14 4.51
N LEU A 141 15.14 -9.09 4.77
CA LEU A 141 15.46 -10.27 5.56
C LEU A 141 16.42 -11.22 4.83
N ASP A 142 16.36 -11.31 3.51
CA ASP A 142 17.15 -12.28 2.73
C ASP A 142 18.48 -11.69 2.23
N LYS A 143 18.51 -10.41 1.83
CA LYS A 143 19.68 -9.80 1.19
C LYS A 143 20.49 -8.87 2.12
N TYR A 144 19.87 -8.34 3.21
CA TYR A 144 20.48 -7.30 4.05
C TYR A 144 20.49 -7.65 5.54
N PRO A 145 21.14 -8.78 5.95
CA PRO A 145 21.15 -9.23 7.34
C PRO A 145 21.77 -8.21 8.32
N GLN A 146 22.61 -7.31 7.84
CA GLN A 146 23.18 -6.21 8.64
C GLN A 146 22.11 -5.19 9.06
N ILE A 147 21.08 -4.95 8.24
CA ILE A 147 19.95 -4.06 8.53
C ILE A 147 19.04 -4.69 9.60
N VAL A 148 18.81 -6.00 9.51
CA VAL A 148 17.91 -6.75 10.39
C VAL A 148 18.25 -6.55 11.87
N LYS A 149 19.53 -6.41 12.22
CA LYS A 149 19.98 -6.20 13.61
C LYS A 149 19.43 -4.92 14.23
N GLY A 150 19.17 -3.89 13.42
CA GLY A 150 18.62 -2.61 13.86
C GLY A 150 17.12 -2.45 13.65
N LEU A 151 16.49 -3.44 13.01
CA LEU A 151 15.08 -3.38 12.66
C LEU A 151 14.21 -3.62 13.90
N LYS A 152 13.32 -2.68 14.21
CA LYS A 152 12.43 -2.73 15.37
C LYS A 152 11.16 -3.54 15.11
N GLY A 153 10.68 -3.54 13.87
CA GLY A 153 9.49 -4.27 13.49
C GLY A 153 9.02 -3.98 12.07
N ILE A 154 8.04 -4.77 11.68
CA ILE A 154 7.38 -4.75 10.38
C ILE A 154 5.89 -4.56 10.60
N THR A 155 5.23 -3.79 9.76
CA THR A 155 3.78 -3.76 9.63
C THR A 155 3.41 -4.23 8.23
N GLU A 156 2.43 -5.15 8.14
CA GLU A 156 2.00 -5.72 6.85
C GLU A 156 0.52 -5.42 6.61
N GLU A 157 0.25 -4.86 5.45
CA GLU A 157 -1.07 -4.35 5.07
C GLU A 157 -2.00 -5.43 4.52
N THR A 158 -1.48 -6.46 3.83
CA THR A 158 -2.31 -7.30 2.97
C THR A 158 -2.16 -8.79 3.21
N THR A 159 -3.19 -9.55 2.84
CA THR A 159 -3.28 -11.00 3.04
C THR A 159 -2.06 -11.76 2.48
N THR A 160 -1.59 -11.42 1.28
CA THR A 160 -0.44 -12.09 0.65
C THR A 160 0.83 -11.93 1.48
N GLY A 161 1.11 -10.71 1.97
CA GLY A 161 2.28 -10.45 2.81
C GLY A 161 2.15 -11.12 4.17
N VAL A 162 0.96 -11.11 4.78
CA VAL A 162 0.69 -11.81 6.04
C VAL A 162 0.96 -13.32 5.90
N HIS A 163 0.56 -13.96 4.80
CA HIS A 163 0.88 -15.37 4.54
C HIS A 163 2.39 -15.61 4.47
N ARG A 164 3.14 -14.74 3.79
CA ARG A 164 4.60 -14.81 3.71
C ARG A 164 5.24 -14.66 5.10
N LEU A 165 4.71 -13.78 5.96
CA LEU A 165 5.17 -13.65 7.35
C LEU A 165 4.91 -14.93 8.18
N TYR A 166 3.74 -15.52 8.06
CA TYR A 166 3.43 -16.81 8.71
C TYR A 166 4.32 -17.94 8.22
N GLU A 167 4.62 -18.00 6.93
CA GLU A 167 5.59 -18.97 6.39
C GLU A 167 6.98 -18.79 7.01
N ARG A 168 7.46 -17.54 7.10
CA ARG A 168 8.75 -17.25 7.75
C ARG A 168 8.73 -17.61 9.24
N MET A 169 7.65 -17.31 9.94
CA MET A 169 7.48 -17.68 11.34
C MET A 169 7.56 -19.22 11.52
N THR A 170 6.85 -19.97 10.69
CA THR A 170 6.85 -21.44 10.73
C THR A 170 8.22 -22.02 10.42
N LYS A 171 8.97 -21.40 9.50
CA LYS A 171 10.35 -21.80 9.14
C LYS A 171 11.40 -21.30 10.14
N GLY A 172 11.01 -20.49 11.15
CA GLY A 172 11.96 -19.87 12.10
C GLY A 172 12.86 -18.80 11.47
N THR A 173 12.46 -18.21 10.34
CA THR A 173 13.22 -17.19 9.60
C THR A 173 12.66 -15.77 9.73
N LEU A 174 11.60 -15.56 10.52
CA LEU A 174 11.10 -14.25 10.89
C LEU A 174 11.90 -13.72 12.08
N ALA A 175 12.92 -12.93 11.82
CA ALA A 175 13.91 -12.51 12.81
C ALA A 175 13.48 -11.31 13.68
N VAL A 176 12.34 -10.66 13.37
CA VAL A 176 11.86 -9.43 14.01
C VAL A 176 10.35 -9.49 14.25
N PRO A 177 9.80 -8.72 15.20
CA PRO A 177 8.35 -8.62 15.38
C PRO A 177 7.67 -8.12 14.10
N ALA A 178 6.53 -8.73 13.77
CA ALA A 178 5.70 -8.30 12.65
C ALA A 178 4.25 -8.13 13.13
N ILE A 179 3.63 -7.01 12.73
CA ILE A 179 2.25 -6.69 13.05
C ILE A 179 1.40 -6.93 11.80
N ASN A 180 0.46 -7.85 11.92
CA ASN A 180 -0.57 -8.10 10.92
C ASN A 180 -1.66 -7.04 11.01
N VAL A 181 -1.55 -5.99 10.21
CA VAL A 181 -2.56 -4.93 10.12
C VAL A 181 -3.77 -5.38 9.31
N ASN A 182 -3.55 -6.26 8.31
CA ASN A 182 -4.62 -6.76 7.45
C ASN A 182 -5.80 -7.36 8.23
N ASP A 183 -5.51 -8.16 9.28
CA ASP A 183 -6.55 -8.87 10.02
C ASP A 183 -7.13 -8.06 11.20
N SER A 184 -6.69 -6.81 11.36
CA SER A 184 -7.41 -5.86 12.20
C SER A 184 -8.87 -5.76 11.76
N VAL A 185 -9.82 -5.83 12.69
CA VAL A 185 -11.26 -5.78 12.38
C VAL A 185 -11.62 -4.51 11.59
N THR A 186 -11.01 -3.39 11.97
CA THR A 186 -11.22 -2.09 11.29
C THR A 186 -10.53 -1.99 9.93
N LYS A 187 -9.67 -2.95 9.54
CA LYS A 187 -9.08 -3.04 8.21
C LYS A 187 -9.81 -4.09 7.37
N SER A 188 -9.74 -5.37 7.74
CA SER A 188 -10.23 -6.47 6.89
C SER A 188 -11.73 -6.43 6.63
N LYS A 189 -12.51 -6.06 7.63
CA LYS A 189 -13.98 -6.00 7.51
C LYS A 189 -14.49 -4.72 6.85
N PHE A 190 -13.61 -3.77 6.61
CA PHE A 190 -13.92 -2.49 5.94
C PHE A 190 -13.20 -2.38 4.60
N ASP A 191 -11.89 -2.19 4.58
CA ASP A 191 -11.14 -2.00 3.33
C ASP A 191 -11.24 -3.20 2.40
N ASN A 192 -10.92 -4.41 2.86
CA ASN A 192 -10.91 -5.58 2.01
C ASN A 192 -12.29 -5.84 1.37
N LYS A 193 -13.36 -5.56 2.09
CA LYS A 193 -14.74 -5.78 1.62
C LYS A 193 -15.30 -4.57 0.88
N TYR A 194 -15.37 -3.43 1.54
CA TYR A 194 -16.04 -2.24 1.00
C TYR A 194 -15.15 -1.44 0.06
N GLY A 195 -13.84 -1.37 0.32
CA GLY A 195 -12.88 -0.75 -0.59
C GLY A 195 -12.85 -1.48 -1.93
N CYS A 196 -12.77 -2.81 -1.91
CA CYS A 196 -12.80 -3.62 -3.14
C CYS A 196 -14.19 -3.63 -3.80
N LYS A 197 -15.29 -3.46 -3.04
CA LYS A 197 -16.62 -3.28 -3.58
C LYS A 197 -16.70 -2.05 -4.49
N GLU A 198 -16.08 -0.95 -4.08
CA GLU A 198 -16.00 0.28 -4.88
C GLU A 198 -14.98 0.13 -6.03
N SER A 199 -13.75 -0.24 -5.71
CA SER A 199 -12.63 -0.17 -6.65
C SER A 199 -12.68 -1.21 -7.78
N CYS A 200 -13.23 -2.39 -7.55
CA CYS A 200 -13.30 -3.45 -8.58
C CYS A 200 -14.09 -3.00 -9.80
N VAL A 201 -15.29 -2.48 -9.61
CA VAL A 201 -16.17 -2.02 -10.69
C VAL A 201 -15.65 -0.72 -11.31
N ASP A 202 -15.10 0.20 -10.51
CA ASP A 202 -14.46 1.41 -11.02
C ASP A 202 -13.29 1.07 -11.94
N ALA A 203 -12.41 0.16 -11.52
CA ALA A 203 -11.28 -0.27 -12.32
C ALA A 203 -11.71 -0.93 -13.64
N ILE A 204 -12.71 -1.82 -13.61
CA ILE A 204 -13.24 -2.46 -14.82
C ILE A 204 -13.76 -1.40 -15.81
N ARG A 205 -14.52 -0.43 -15.33
CA ARG A 205 -15.07 0.62 -16.18
C ARG A 205 -13.98 1.51 -16.78
N ARG A 206 -13.03 1.96 -15.97
CA ARG A 206 -11.91 2.79 -16.45
C ARG A 206 -11.03 2.07 -17.47
N ALA A 207 -10.83 0.76 -17.30
CA ALA A 207 -9.97 -0.02 -18.18
C ALA A 207 -10.64 -0.42 -19.50
N THR A 208 -11.97 -0.54 -19.55
CA THR A 208 -12.64 -1.21 -20.65
C THR A 208 -13.80 -0.44 -21.28
N ASP A 209 -14.34 0.56 -20.60
CA ASP A 209 -15.57 1.29 -20.96
C ASP A 209 -16.79 0.40 -21.21
N VAL A 210 -16.76 -0.89 -20.79
CA VAL A 210 -17.85 -1.82 -21.03
C VAL A 210 -18.98 -1.67 -20.02
N MET A 211 -20.20 -1.89 -20.48
CA MET A 211 -21.37 -2.02 -19.63
C MET A 211 -21.33 -3.36 -18.89
N ILE A 212 -21.51 -3.33 -17.57
CA ILE A 212 -21.47 -4.54 -16.71
C ILE A 212 -22.80 -5.29 -16.75
N ALA A 213 -23.92 -4.58 -16.87
CA ALA A 213 -25.24 -5.18 -16.88
C ALA A 213 -25.38 -6.25 -17.96
N GLY A 214 -26.02 -7.37 -17.63
CA GLY A 214 -26.28 -8.51 -18.52
C GLY A 214 -25.08 -9.43 -18.77
N LYS A 215 -23.88 -9.09 -18.29
CA LYS A 215 -22.69 -9.94 -18.45
C LYS A 215 -22.63 -11.04 -17.39
N VAL A 216 -21.87 -12.09 -17.69
CA VAL A 216 -21.49 -13.12 -16.73
C VAL A 216 -20.13 -12.74 -16.16
N ALA A 217 -20.06 -12.63 -14.85
CA ALA A 217 -18.82 -12.36 -14.12
C ALA A 217 -18.46 -13.57 -13.24
N VAL A 218 -17.25 -14.10 -13.39
CA VAL A 218 -16.74 -15.15 -12.53
C VAL A 218 -15.80 -14.50 -11.49
N VAL A 219 -16.10 -14.71 -10.21
CA VAL A 219 -15.28 -14.24 -9.10
C VAL A 219 -14.62 -15.45 -8.45
N ALA A 220 -13.30 -15.52 -8.54
CA ALA A 220 -12.50 -16.60 -7.95
C ALA A 220 -12.13 -16.22 -6.51
N GLY A 221 -12.72 -16.91 -5.55
CA GLY A 221 -12.61 -16.63 -4.12
C GLY A 221 -13.80 -15.85 -3.57
N TYR A 222 -14.24 -16.19 -2.35
CA TYR A 222 -15.34 -15.52 -1.66
C TYR A 222 -14.96 -15.12 -0.22
N GLY A 223 -13.68 -14.75 -0.02
CA GLY A 223 -13.22 -14.02 1.15
C GLY A 223 -13.78 -12.59 1.18
N ASP A 224 -13.25 -11.71 2.00
CA ASP A 224 -13.77 -10.33 2.13
C ASP A 224 -13.73 -9.57 0.79
N VAL A 225 -12.63 -9.66 0.05
CA VAL A 225 -12.48 -9.06 -1.29
C VAL A 225 -13.50 -9.62 -2.28
N GLY A 226 -13.61 -10.95 -2.35
CA GLY A 226 -14.57 -11.62 -3.25
C GLY A 226 -16.02 -11.27 -2.94
N LYS A 227 -16.38 -11.18 -1.65
CA LYS A 227 -17.72 -10.76 -1.21
C LYS A 227 -18.05 -9.33 -1.67
N GLY A 228 -17.10 -8.41 -1.48
CA GLY A 228 -17.27 -7.02 -1.92
C GLY A 228 -17.41 -6.90 -3.44
N SER A 229 -16.49 -7.51 -4.17
CA SER A 229 -16.49 -7.50 -5.64
C SER A 229 -17.75 -8.13 -6.24
N ALA A 230 -18.15 -9.30 -5.73
CA ALA A 230 -19.37 -9.99 -6.18
C ALA A 230 -20.63 -9.16 -5.94
N ALA A 231 -20.74 -8.54 -4.75
CA ALA A 231 -21.87 -7.67 -4.42
C ALA A 231 -21.97 -6.47 -5.37
N SER A 232 -20.84 -5.84 -5.69
CA SER A 232 -20.79 -4.70 -6.60
C SER A 232 -21.16 -5.11 -8.04
N LEU A 233 -20.59 -6.20 -8.56
CA LEU A 233 -20.89 -6.73 -9.88
C LEU A 233 -22.37 -7.10 -10.01
N LYS A 234 -22.93 -7.80 -9.00
CA LYS A 234 -24.35 -8.16 -8.93
C LYS A 234 -25.25 -6.91 -8.90
N GLY A 235 -24.88 -5.92 -8.07
CA GLY A 235 -25.59 -4.64 -7.98
C GLY A 235 -25.60 -3.83 -9.28
N ASN A 236 -24.59 -4.01 -10.13
CA ASN A 236 -24.52 -3.42 -11.48
C ASN A 236 -25.16 -4.30 -12.57
N GLY A 237 -25.90 -5.34 -12.20
CA GLY A 237 -26.70 -6.16 -13.14
C GLY A 237 -25.94 -7.30 -13.82
N ALA A 238 -24.75 -7.66 -13.33
CA ALA A 238 -24.08 -8.88 -13.79
C ALA A 238 -24.73 -10.14 -13.20
N ARG A 239 -24.63 -11.25 -13.93
CA ARG A 239 -24.83 -12.60 -13.39
C ARG A 239 -23.50 -13.08 -12.80
N VAL A 240 -23.43 -13.18 -11.47
CA VAL A 240 -22.19 -13.52 -10.80
C VAL A 240 -22.12 -15.00 -10.50
N ILE A 241 -21.00 -15.62 -10.84
CA ILE A 241 -20.64 -17.01 -10.52
C ILE A 241 -19.44 -16.95 -9.58
N ILE A 242 -19.51 -17.67 -8.45
CA ILE A 242 -18.41 -17.78 -7.49
C ILE A 242 -17.73 -19.13 -7.64
N THR A 243 -16.39 -19.13 -7.57
CA THR A 243 -15.60 -20.33 -7.30
C THR A 243 -14.88 -20.15 -5.99
N GLU A 244 -14.93 -21.17 -5.11
CA GLU A 244 -14.35 -21.08 -3.77
C GLU A 244 -13.89 -22.46 -3.29
N ILE A 245 -12.77 -22.51 -2.56
CA ILE A 245 -12.23 -23.74 -1.98
C ILE A 245 -12.55 -23.87 -0.49
N ASP A 246 -12.72 -22.75 0.22
CA ASP A 246 -13.12 -22.75 1.63
C ASP A 246 -14.61 -23.10 1.75
N PRO A 247 -14.96 -24.19 2.48
CA PRO A 247 -16.35 -24.62 2.55
C PRO A 247 -17.27 -23.64 3.25
N ILE A 248 -16.77 -22.84 4.18
CA ILE A 248 -17.55 -21.82 4.89
C ILE A 248 -17.86 -20.66 3.94
N CYS A 249 -16.85 -20.18 3.22
CA CYS A 249 -17.03 -19.12 2.23
C CYS A 249 -17.91 -19.59 1.06
N ALA A 250 -17.79 -20.86 0.62
CA ALA A 250 -18.66 -21.45 -0.41
C ALA A 250 -20.11 -21.51 0.04
N LEU A 251 -20.37 -21.93 1.29
CA LEU A 251 -21.72 -21.93 1.85
C LEU A 251 -22.31 -20.51 1.94
N GLN A 252 -21.50 -19.52 2.35
CA GLN A 252 -21.93 -18.11 2.35
C GLN A 252 -22.25 -17.58 0.94
N ALA A 253 -21.52 -18.05 -0.08
CA ALA A 253 -21.81 -17.67 -1.46
C ALA A 253 -23.12 -18.27 -1.98
N ALA A 254 -23.51 -19.46 -1.49
CA ALA A 254 -24.74 -20.13 -1.85
C ALA A 254 -26.01 -19.55 -1.17
N MET A 255 -25.84 -18.94 0.01
CA MET A 255 -26.93 -18.26 0.75
C MET A 255 -27.24 -16.87 0.20
#